data_7a9bf38e719d7e8ddf8c054dd669753e
#
_entry.id   7a9bf38e719d7e8ddf8c054dd669753e
#
_cell.length_a   1.000
_cell.length_b   1.000
_cell.length_c   1.000
_cell.angle_alpha   90.00
_cell.angle_beta   90.00
_cell.angle_gamma   90.00
#
_symmetry.space_group_name_H-M   'P 1'
#
loop_
_entity.id
_entity.type
_entity.pdbx_description
1 polymer ?
#
loop_
_entity_poly.entity_id
_entity_poly.type
_entity_poly.pdbx_seq_one_letter_code
_entity_poly.pdbx_strand_id
1 'polypeptide(L)'
;VTDPLFKRFADSALQVPDDYYGVSNFISTRAVATYGDASHPVAFRLGNGGAGHTGILRLLCECFITSRGGGISIEWVSSHSRHSQIALLGDIVQVALTYEPAYEDLSVSEGWAQKMAKVFNDHFILVGPKSNPAGVFVDGKIQDAIRAIAAYGFSSPQHQENGVFHTRGDGSATFYKELALFDLANIDLATTRLWRLTKPATPYEALVKADREGVYIITDRATYLTAKRDKVLANAIPLIEGGHELLNPCSALVNIKAPYNARAREFASWLGSDEVQKIIGRYGQKWSVATPIFSVAGQDDMIKADRLVAKL
;
A
#
# COMPACT_ATOMS: atom_id res chain seq x y z
N VAL A 1 -7.66 -1.50 -27.71
CA VAL A 1 -6.27 -1.84 -27.39
C VAL A 1 -6.26 -3.25 -26.87
N THR A 2 -5.75 -4.20 -27.65
CA THR A 2 -5.62 -5.61 -27.28
C THR A 2 -4.23 -5.87 -26.64
N ASP A 3 -3.85 -5.04 -25.66
CA ASP A 3 -2.59 -5.24 -24.97
C ASP A 3 -2.74 -6.43 -24.00
N PRO A 4 -1.86 -7.43 -24.05
CA PRO A 4 -1.93 -8.62 -23.18
C PRO A 4 -1.99 -8.30 -21.69
N LEU A 5 -1.29 -7.25 -21.24
CA LEU A 5 -1.31 -6.81 -19.86
C LEU A 5 -2.68 -6.28 -19.47
N PHE A 6 -3.29 -5.43 -20.30
CA PHE A 6 -4.62 -4.90 -20.02
C PHE A 6 -5.65 -6.03 -19.93
N LYS A 7 -5.59 -7.00 -20.85
CA LYS A 7 -6.45 -8.18 -20.80
C LYS A 7 -6.22 -8.99 -19.51
N ARG A 8 -4.97 -9.21 -19.10
CA ARG A 8 -4.65 -9.93 -17.86
C ARG A 8 -5.13 -9.21 -16.61
N PHE A 9 -5.03 -7.89 -16.54
CA PHE A 9 -5.60 -7.12 -15.45
C PHE A 9 -7.11 -7.20 -15.43
N ALA A 10 -7.75 -7.11 -16.59
CA ALA A 10 -9.19 -7.32 -16.73
C ALA A 10 -9.59 -8.74 -16.32
N ASP A 11 -8.89 -9.76 -16.82
CA ASP A 11 -9.16 -11.16 -16.50
C ASP A 11 -8.89 -11.48 -15.02
N SER A 12 -7.87 -10.90 -14.40
CA SER A 12 -7.60 -11.07 -12.97
C SER A 12 -8.64 -10.35 -12.09
N ALA A 13 -9.22 -9.28 -12.56
CA ALA A 13 -10.35 -8.62 -11.91
C ALA A 13 -11.64 -9.43 -12.04
N LEU A 14 -11.80 -10.19 -13.15
CA LEU A 14 -12.96 -11.04 -13.40
C LEU A 14 -12.99 -12.35 -12.58
N GLN A 15 -11.87 -12.75 -11.97
CA GLN A 15 -11.85 -13.93 -11.08
C GLN A 15 -12.51 -13.67 -9.72
N VAL A 16 -12.97 -12.47 -9.51
CA VAL A 16 -13.58 -12.05 -8.27
C VAL A 16 -14.98 -11.53 -8.56
N PRO A 17 -16.01 -12.05 -7.90
CA PRO A 17 -17.37 -11.55 -8.07
C PRO A 17 -17.43 -10.04 -7.87
N ASP A 18 -18.09 -9.32 -8.79
CA ASP A 18 -18.20 -7.86 -8.78
C ASP A 18 -18.75 -7.29 -7.46
N ASP A 19 -19.62 -8.04 -6.78
CA ASP A 19 -20.19 -7.70 -5.48
C ASP A 19 -19.22 -7.90 -4.31
N TYR A 20 -18.14 -8.67 -4.53
CA TYR A 20 -17.16 -8.99 -3.50
C TYR A 20 -16.14 -7.88 -3.25
N TYR A 21 -15.86 -7.04 -4.23
CA TYR A 21 -14.77 -6.06 -4.15
C TYR A 21 -15.20 -4.61 -4.25
N GLY A 22 -16.36 -4.31 -4.76
CA GLY A 22 -16.76 -2.92 -5.03
C GLY A 22 -15.70 -2.15 -5.82
N VAL A 23 -14.76 -2.87 -6.43
CA VAL A 23 -13.73 -2.29 -7.29
C VAL A 23 -14.39 -2.05 -8.63
N SER A 24 -14.70 -0.79 -8.90
CA SER A 24 -15.03 -0.43 -10.26
C SER A 24 -13.82 -0.76 -11.12
N ASN A 25 -14.03 -1.46 -12.23
CA ASN A 25 -13.03 -1.62 -13.31
C ASN A 25 -12.61 -0.26 -13.89
N PHE A 26 -12.96 0.82 -13.22
CA PHE A 26 -12.80 2.18 -13.66
C PHE A 26 -11.46 2.73 -13.17
N ILE A 27 -10.54 2.92 -14.10
CA ILE A 27 -9.27 3.60 -13.84
C ILE A 27 -9.55 5.08 -13.62
N SER A 28 -9.24 5.57 -12.42
CA SER A 28 -9.41 6.99 -12.14
C SER A 28 -8.48 7.81 -13.03
N THR A 29 -9.06 8.79 -13.70
CA THR A 29 -8.33 9.80 -14.47
C THR A 29 -8.24 11.15 -13.76
N ARG A 30 -8.93 11.28 -12.62
CA ARG A 30 -9.02 12.53 -11.86
C ARG A 30 -7.86 12.65 -10.88
N ALA A 31 -7.16 13.79 -10.94
CA ALA A 31 -6.21 14.16 -9.91
C ALA A 31 -6.94 14.44 -8.58
N VAL A 32 -6.38 13.95 -7.47
CA VAL A 32 -6.87 14.22 -6.11
C VAL A 32 -6.06 15.31 -5.41
N ALA A 33 -4.88 15.61 -5.94
CA ALA A 33 -4.06 16.74 -5.50
C ALA A 33 -3.17 17.24 -6.63
N THR A 34 -2.82 18.53 -6.56
CA THR A 34 -1.77 19.18 -7.37
C THR A 34 -0.70 19.69 -6.42
N TYR A 35 0.55 19.36 -6.70
CA TYR A 35 1.72 19.79 -5.94
C TYR A 35 2.45 20.88 -6.72
N GLY A 36 3.02 21.87 -6.01
CA GLY A 36 3.51 23.09 -6.59
C GLY A 36 2.39 24.12 -6.81
N ASP A 37 2.67 25.16 -7.54
CA ASP A 37 1.67 26.19 -7.87
C ASP A 37 0.76 25.69 -9.00
N ALA A 38 -0.54 25.59 -8.73
CA ALA A 38 -1.54 25.11 -9.69
C ALA A 38 -1.72 26.02 -10.91
N SER A 39 -1.20 27.24 -10.88
CA SER A 39 -1.17 28.15 -12.05
C SER A 39 -0.08 27.78 -13.06
N HIS A 40 0.91 26.98 -12.66
CA HIS A 40 1.96 26.49 -13.54
C HIS A 40 1.51 25.27 -14.35
N PRO A 41 2.14 25.04 -15.54
CA PRO A 41 1.84 23.86 -16.33
C PRO A 41 2.07 22.56 -15.57
N VAL A 42 1.17 21.59 -15.73
CA VAL A 42 1.35 20.23 -15.24
C VAL A 42 2.45 19.55 -16.02
N ALA A 43 3.58 19.30 -15.37
CA ALA A 43 4.74 18.66 -16.01
C ALA A 43 4.49 17.16 -16.28
N PHE A 44 3.84 16.49 -15.33
CA PHE A 44 3.41 15.09 -15.45
C PHE A 44 2.40 14.75 -14.35
N ARG A 45 1.79 13.58 -14.52
CA ARG A 45 0.87 13.01 -13.55
C ARG A 45 1.49 11.77 -12.90
N LEU A 46 1.24 11.59 -11.61
CA LEU A 46 1.79 10.53 -10.77
C LEU A 46 0.67 9.63 -10.27
N GLY A 47 0.73 8.33 -10.57
CA GLY A 47 -0.18 7.30 -10.05
C GLY A 47 0.39 6.67 -8.78
N ASN A 48 -0.37 6.66 -7.69
CA ASN A 48 -0.04 5.95 -6.45
C ASN A 48 -1.26 5.90 -5.52
N GLY A 49 -1.29 4.94 -4.61
CA GLY A 49 -2.34 4.79 -3.61
C GLY A 49 -1.93 5.25 -2.21
N GLY A 50 -1.68 4.27 -1.30
CA GLY A 50 -1.53 4.49 0.14
C GLY A 50 -0.49 5.53 0.55
N ALA A 51 0.70 5.54 -0.07
CA ALA A 51 1.75 6.49 0.29
C ALA A 51 1.34 7.95 0.07
N GLY A 52 0.52 8.24 -0.95
CA GLY A 52 0.01 9.59 -1.17
C GLY A 52 -0.76 10.14 0.02
N HIS A 53 -1.55 9.29 0.67
CA HIS A 53 -2.35 9.66 1.84
C HIS A 53 -1.50 9.92 3.09
N THR A 54 -0.29 9.40 3.18
CA THR A 54 0.64 9.71 4.27
C THR A 54 1.23 11.11 4.17
N GLY A 55 1.22 11.71 2.98
CA GLY A 55 1.84 13.00 2.68
C GLY A 55 3.26 12.93 2.12
N ILE A 56 3.88 11.74 2.01
CA ILE A 56 5.25 11.60 1.46
C ILE A 56 5.33 12.10 0.02
N LEU A 57 4.30 11.83 -0.81
CA LEU A 57 4.30 12.27 -2.19
C LEU A 57 4.33 13.79 -2.30
N ARG A 58 3.56 14.50 -1.46
CA ARG A 58 3.62 15.97 -1.40
C ARG A 58 5.04 16.43 -1.16
N LEU A 59 5.69 15.91 -0.11
CA LEU A 59 7.04 16.29 0.23
C LEU A 59 8.03 16.05 -0.92
N LEU A 60 8.01 14.85 -1.52
CA LEU A 60 8.91 14.51 -2.62
C LEU A 60 8.65 15.36 -3.86
N CYS A 61 7.40 15.58 -4.25
CA CYS A 61 7.08 16.43 -5.38
C CYS A 61 7.48 17.90 -5.15
N GLU A 62 7.21 18.45 -3.96
CA GLU A 62 7.60 19.83 -3.63
C GLU A 62 9.12 20.00 -3.59
N CYS A 63 9.86 19.03 -3.03
CA CYS A 63 11.32 19.00 -3.07
C CYS A 63 11.85 18.97 -4.52
N PHE A 64 11.29 18.11 -5.36
CA PHE A 64 11.68 18.02 -6.78
C PHE A 64 11.42 19.34 -7.51
N ILE A 65 10.21 19.88 -7.40
CA ILE A 65 9.83 21.15 -8.04
C ILE A 65 10.80 22.27 -7.62
N THR A 66 11.05 22.40 -6.31
CA THR A 66 11.95 23.43 -5.76
C THR A 66 13.38 23.22 -6.28
N SER A 67 13.89 22.01 -6.28
CA SER A 67 15.27 21.72 -6.73
C SER A 67 15.47 21.94 -8.24
N ARG A 68 14.38 22.06 -9.02
CA ARG A 68 14.40 22.35 -10.47
C ARG A 68 14.02 23.80 -10.80
N GLY A 69 14.03 24.69 -9.81
CA GLY A 69 13.76 26.12 -10.00
C GLY A 69 12.29 26.51 -10.05
N GLY A 70 11.38 25.60 -9.71
CA GLY A 70 9.93 25.89 -9.74
C GLY A 70 9.34 25.88 -11.15
N GLY A 71 8.25 26.64 -11.36
CA GLY A 71 7.64 26.84 -12.68
C GLY A 71 6.86 25.67 -13.26
N ILE A 72 6.65 24.59 -12.49
CA ILE A 72 5.86 23.43 -12.87
C ILE A 72 4.95 22.98 -11.73
N SER A 73 3.93 22.21 -12.08
CA SER A 73 3.13 21.47 -11.10
C SER A 73 3.13 19.98 -11.43
N ILE A 74 2.78 19.14 -10.44
CA ILE A 74 2.66 17.69 -10.56
C ILE A 74 1.29 17.30 -10.02
N GLU A 75 0.52 16.54 -10.78
CA GLU A 75 -0.77 16.02 -10.34
C GLU A 75 -0.62 14.60 -9.78
N TRP A 76 -1.33 14.33 -8.69
CA TRP A 76 -1.44 12.98 -8.14
C TRP A 76 -2.82 12.39 -8.42
N VAL A 77 -2.82 11.21 -9.06
CA VAL A 77 -3.99 10.36 -9.29
C VAL A 77 -3.94 9.22 -8.28
N SER A 78 -4.91 9.19 -7.37
CA SER A 78 -4.98 8.14 -6.36
C SER A 78 -5.56 6.86 -6.96
N SER A 79 -4.79 5.78 -6.95
CA SER A 79 -5.21 4.47 -7.44
C SER A 79 -4.33 3.36 -6.85
N HIS A 80 -4.87 2.12 -6.82
CA HIS A 80 -4.10 0.94 -6.41
C HIS A 80 -2.97 0.62 -7.39
N SER A 81 -1.99 -0.19 -6.96
CA SER A 81 -0.79 -0.49 -7.76
C SER A 81 -1.10 -0.96 -9.18
N ARG A 82 -2.00 -1.92 -9.36
CA ARG A 82 -2.38 -2.42 -10.68
C ARG A 82 -3.07 -1.37 -11.53
N HIS A 83 -4.00 -0.62 -10.95
CA HIS A 83 -4.68 0.47 -11.64
C HIS A 83 -3.69 1.59 -12.03
N SER A 84 -2.69 1.87 -11.18
CA SER A 84 -1.62 2.81 -11.52
C SER A 84 -0.76 2.32 -12.69
N GLN A 85 -0.51 1.00 -12.79
CA GLN A 85 0.20 0.42 -13.95
C GLN A 85 -0.65 0.48 -15.23
N ILE A 86 -1.96 0.21 -15.14
CA ILE A 86 -2.87 0.35 -16.29
C ILE A 86 -2.96 1.83 -16.72
N ALA A 87 -3.05 2.75 -15.77
CA ALA A 87 -3.04 4.18 -16.05
C ALA A 87 -1.73 4.64 -16.71
N LEU A 88 -0.59 4.03 -16.30
CA LEU A 88 0.71 4.26 -16.92
C LEU A 88 0.77 3.71 -18.37
N LEU A 89 0.24 2.51 -18.59
CA LEU A 89 0.15 1.91 -19.91
C LEU A 89 -0.69 2.78 -20.87
N GLY A 90 -1.81 3.31 -20.38
CA GLY A 90 -2.71 4.19 -21.13
C GLY A 90 -2.30 5.67 -21.19
N ASP A 91 -1.09 6.02 -20.70
CA ASP A 91 -0.57 7.41 -20.63
C ASP A 91 -1.46 8.39 -19.86
N ILE A 92 -2.31 7.87 -18.98
CA ILE A 92 -3.11 8.69 -18.04
C ILE A 92 -2.22 9.30 -16.96
N VAL A 93 -1.19 8.56 -16.55
CA VAL A 93 -0.09 9.02 -15.69
C VAL A 93 1.24 8.72 -16.35
N GLN A 94 2.28 9.52 -16.11
CA GLN A 94 3.59 9.33 -16.71
C GLN A 94 4.61 8.70 -15.77
N VAL A 95 4.29 8.67 -14.46
CA VAL A 95 5.03 7.92 -13.43
C VAL A 95 4.03 7.13 -12.60
N ALA A 96 4.34 5.87 -12.30
CA ALA A 96 3.57 5.06 -11.35
C ALA A 96 4.49 4.61 -10.20
N LEU A 97 4.05 4.83 -8.97
CA LEU A 97 4.68 4.26 -7.78
C LEU A 97 3.84 3.08 -7.29
N THR A 98 4.40 1.89 -7.37
CA THR A 98 3.68 0.63 -7.19
C THR A 98 4.38 -0.30 -6.20
N TYR A 99 3.65 -1.30 -5.70
CA TYR A 99 4.08 -2.20 -4.63
C TYR A 99 3.87 -3.69 -4.97
N GLU A 100 3.79 -4.00 -6.25
CA GLU A 100 3.57 -5.38 -6.70
C GLU A 100 4.70 -5.84 -7.64
N PRO A 101 5.87 -6.27 -7.09
CA PRO A 101 7.05 -6.61 -7.90
C PRO A 101 6.77 -7.58 -9.05
N ALA A 102 5.90 -8.59 -8.84
CA ALA A 102 5.57 -9.57 -9.88
C ALA A 102 4.88 -8.93 -11.10
N TYR A 103 3.96 -7.98 -10.88
CA TYR A 103 3.30 -7.26 -11.97
C TYR A 103 4.20 -6.19 -12.59
N GLU A 104 5.07 -5.59 -11.80
CA GLU A 104 6.10 -4.68 -12.30
C GLU A 104 7.08 -5.41 -13.23
N ASP A 105 7.53 -6.62 -12.84
CA ASP A 105 8.40 -7.46 -13.66
C ASP A 105 7.70 -7.94 -14.92
N LEU A 106 6.41 -8.25 -14.83
CA LEU A 106 5.59 -8.59 -16.01
C LEU A 106 5.55 -7.44 -17.00
N SER A 107 5.24 -6.22 -16.55
CA SER A 107 5.17 -5.04 -17.42
C SER A 107 6.52 -4.70 -18.08
N VAL A 108 7.62 -4.94 -17.36
CA VAL A 108 8.98 -4.82 -17.92
C VAL A 108 9.25 -5.93 -18.95
N SER A 109 8.88 -7.17 -18.65
CA SER A 109 9.09 -8.32 -19.56
C SER A 109 8.26 -8.20 -20.85
N GLU A 110 7.10 -7.56 -20.80
CA GLU A 110 6.28 -7.20 -21.96
C GLU A 110 6.87 -6.02 -22.77
N GLY A 111 7.95 -5.40 -22.28
CA GLY A 111 8.73 -4.40 -23.00
C GLY A 111 8.05 -3.05 -23.15
N TRP A 112 7.09 -2.71 -22.28
CA TRP A 112 6.46 -1.38 -22.30
C TRP A 112 6.79 -0.53 -21.07
N ALA A 113 7.11 -1.12 -19.92
CA ALA A 113 7.49 -0.40 -18.73
C ALA A 113 9.00 -0.47 -18.45
N GLN A 114 9.51 0.51 -17.72
CA GLN A 114 10.85 0.53 -17.16
C GLN A 114 10.80 0.89 -15.69
N LYS A 115 11.44 0.07 -14.84
CA LYS A 115 11.71 0.42 -13.45
C LYS A 115 12.86 1.43 -13.40
N MET A 116 12.58 2.63 -12.92
CA MET A 116 13.56 3.72 -12.84
C MET A 116 14.29 3.73 -11.50
N ALA A 117 13.59 3.40 -10.43
CA ALA A 117 14.17 3.37 -9.07
C ALA A 117 13.38 2.43 -8.14
N LYS A 118 14.09 1.87 -7.15
CA LYS A 118 13.48 1.47 -5.88
C LYS A 118 13.36 2.73 -5.03
N VAL A 119 12.15 3.06 -4.58
CA VAL A 119 11.89 4.35 -3.93
C VAL A 119 12.04 4.23 -2.42
N PHE A 120 11.31 3.31 -1.81
CA PHE A 120 11.35 3.00 -0.37
C PHE A 120 10.77 1.61 -0.12
N ASN A 121 10.93 1.12 1.08
CA ASN A 121 10.17 -0.02 1.56
C ASN A 121 9.12 0.45 2.56
N ASP A 122 7.87 0.06 2.33
CA ASP A 122 6.85 -0.03 3.36
C ASP A 122 6.82 -1.48 3.87
N HIS A 123 6.04 -1.73 4.91
CA HIS A 123 5.88 -3.05 5.47
C HIS A 123 4.40 -3.27 5.78
N PHE A 124 3.91 -4.44 5.46
CA PHE A 124 2.64 -4.87 6.02
C PHE A 124 2.82 -5.23 7.48
N ILE A 125 1.77 -5.05 8.24
CA ILE A 125 1.70 -5.43 9.65
C ILE A 125 0.36 -6.11 9.90
N LEU A 126 0.34 -7.05 10.85
CA LEU A 126 -0.89 -7.57 11.42
C LEU A 126 -1.26 -6.71 12.61
N VAL A 127 -2.42 -6.12 12.55
CA VAL A 127 -3.00 -5.32 13.63
C VAL A 127 -4.19 -6.05 14.21
N GLY A 128 -4.36 -5.95 15.53
CA GLY A 128 -5.51 -6.53 16.22
C GLY A 128 -5.85 -5.77 17.50
N PRO A 129 -6.95 -6.14 18.18
CA PRO A 129 -7.34 -5.51 19.42
C PRO A 129 -6.33 -5.78 20.55
N LYS A 130 -6.16 -4.84 21.47
CA LYS A 130 -5.28 -4.99 22.65
C LYS A 130 -5.59 -6.23 23.49
N SER A 131 -6.86 -6.66 23.52
CA SER A 131 -7.28 -7.87 24.22
C SER A 131 -6.75 -9.15 23.60
N ASN A 132 -6.36 -9.10 22.31
CA ASN A 132 -5.80 -10.21 21.55
C ASN A 132 -6.53 -11.56 21.79
N PRO A 133 -7.84 -11.64 21.54
CA PRO A 133 -8.65 -12.80 21.94
C PRO A 133 -8.26 -14.09 21.18
N ALA A 134 -7.64 -13.99 20.00
CA ALA A 134 -7.13 -15.14 19.28
C ALA A 134 -5.80 -15.69 19.85
N GLY A 135 -5.20 -15.02 20.85
CA GLY A 135 -3.93 -15.45 21.43
C GLY A 135 -2.76 -15.39 20.46
N VAL A 136 -2.76 -14.44 19.52
CA VAL A 136 -1.65 -14.26 18.58
C VAL A 136 -0.36 -14.02 19.37
N PHE A 137 0.66 -14.83 19.11
CA PHE A 137 1.98 -14.63 19.72
C PHE A 137 2.64 -13.40 19.08
N VAL A 138 2.77 -12.35 19.85
CA VAL A 138 3.33 -11.07 19.38
C VAL A 138 4.77 -11.26 18.92
N ASP A 139 5.12 -10.73 17.75
CA ASP A 139 6.39 -10.92 17.02
C ASP A 139 6.67 -12.37 16.59
N GLY A 140 5.67 -13.21 16.62
CA GLY A 140 5.75 -14.56 16.06
C GLY A 140 5.77 -14.54 14.52
N LYS A 141 5.65 -15.71 13.94
CA LYS A 141 5.52 -15.84 12.49
C LYS A 141 4.11 -15.45 12.07
N ILE A 142 4.00 -14.73 10.96
CA ILE A 142 2.71 -14.29 10.43
C ILE A 142 1.77 -15.45 10.10
N GLN A 143 2.30 -16.59 9.63
CA GLN A 143 1.52 -17.78 9.32
C GLN A 143 0.84 -18.35 10.57
N ASP A 144 1.56 -18.39 11.70
CA ASP A 144 1.04 -18.91 12.97
C ASP A 144 -0.01 -17.95 13.55
N ALA A 145 0.19 -16.65 13.38
CA ALA A 145 -0.78 -15.64 13.76
C ALA A 145 -2.10 -15.78 12.98
N ILE A 146 -2.01 -15.99 11.66
CA ILE A 146 -3.19 -16.20 10.81
C ILE A 146 -3.91 -17.49 11.22
N ARG A 147 -3.19 -18.60 11.50
CA ARG A 147 -3.80 -19.84 12.00
C ARG A 147 -4.50 -19.65 13.34
N ALA A 148 -3.91 -18.89 14.27
CA ALA A 148 -4.52 -18.57 15.55
C ALA A 148 -5.83 -17.77 15.37
N ILE A 149 -5.83 -16.77 14.50
CA ILE A 149 -7.03 -15.99 14.18
C ILE A 149 -8.10 -16.87 13.52
N ALA A 150 -7.71 -17.75 12.59
CA ALA A 150 -8.62 -18.69 11.97
C ALA A 150 -9.25 -19.63 13.01
N ALA A 151 -8.45 -20.24 13.89
CA ALA A 151 -8.93 -21.10 14.96
C ALA A 151 -9.89 -20.38 15.89
N TYR A 152 -9.59 -19.12 16.24
CA TYR A 152 -10.49 -18.27 17.03
C TYR A 152 -11.81 -18.01 16.30
N GLY A 153 -11.77 -17.69 15.01
CA GLY A 153 -12.96 -17.48 14.20
C GLY A 153 -13.86 -18.72 14.13
N PHE A 154 -13.28 -19.91 14.11
CA PHE A 154 -14.02 -21.18 14.10
C PHE A 154 -14.49 -21.61 15.49
N SER A 155 -14.05 -20.98 16.57
CA SER A 155 -14.33 -21.42 17.94
C SER A 155 -15.77 -21.19 18.37
N SER A 156 -16.53 -20.32 17.69
CA SER A 156 -17.95 -20.10 17.97
C SER A 156 -18.75 -19.70 16.72
N PRO A 157 -20.06 -20.06 16.68
CA PRO A 157 -20.94 -19.59 15.60
C PRO A 157 -20.99 -18.07 15.47
N GLN A 158 -20.97 -17.37 16.60
CA GLN A 158 -21.02 -15.89 16.62
C GLN A 158 -19.79 -15.27 15.96
N HIS A 159 -18.59 -15.87 16.14
CA HIS A 159 -17.37 -15.43 15.46
C HIS A 159 -17.45 -15.67 13.95
N GLN A 160 -18.08 -16.77 13.54
CA GLN A 160 -18.28 -17.07 12.11
C GLN A 160 -19.30 -16.14 11.47
N GLU A 161 -20.32 -15.72 12.21
CA GLU A 161 -21.37 -14.80 11.71
C GLU A 161 -20.84 -13.36 11.60
N ASN A 162 -20.16 -12.86 12.63
CA ASN A 162 -19.67 -11.49 12.70
C ASN A 162 -18.31 -11.28 12.05
N GLY A 163 -17.56 -12.37 11.84
CA GLY A 163 -16.16 -12.33 11.44
C GLY A 163 -15.26 -11.85 12.58
N VAL A 164 -13.98 -12.16 12.46
CA VAL A 164 -12.94 -11.71 13.42
C VAL A 164 -11.78 -11.02 12.70
N PHE A 165 -11.83 -10.98 11.38
CA PHE A 165 -10.80 -10.40 10.55
C PHE A 165 -11.41 -9.54 9.44
N HIS A 166 -10.89 -8.32 9.27
CA HIS A 166 -11.26 -7.48 8.14
C HIS A 166 -10.35 -7.78 6.95
N THR A 167 -10.94 -8.18 5.84
CA THR A 167 -10.23 -8.21 4.56
C THR A 167 -10.38 -6.88 3.83
N ARG A 168 -9.37 -6.52 3.07
CA ARG A 168 -9.47 -5.36 2.18
C ARG A 168 -10.46 -5.60 1.05
N GLY A 169 -10.42 -6.77 0.41
CA GLY A 169 -11.36 -7.17 -0.64
C GLY A 169 -11.50 -6.19 -1.83
N ASP A 170 -10.49 -5.35 -2.08
CA ASP A 170 -10.57 -4.19 -2.96
C ASP A 170 -9.59 -4.23 -4.15
N GLY A 171 -8.96 -5.38 -4.39
CA GLY A 171 -7.96 -5.53 -5.45
C GLY A 171 -6.67 -4.73 -5.24
N SER A 172 -6.45 -4.20 -4.03
CA SER A 172 -5.21 -3.49 -3.68
C SER A 172 -4.04 -4.44 -3.45
N ALA A 173 -2.82 -3.90 -3.41
CA ALA A 173 -1.62 -4.66 -3.02
C ALA A 173 -1.78 -5.31 -1.64
N THR A 174 -2.45 -4.64 -0.69
CA THR A 174 -2.77 -5.20 0.63
C THR A 174 -3.66 -6.43 0.51
N PHE A 175 -4.70 -6.38 -0.32
CA PHE A 175 -5.60 -7.51 -0.54
C PHE A 175 -4.87 -8.72 -1.13
N TYR A 176 -4.05 -8.53 -2.16
CA TYR A 176 -3.26 -9.62 -2.72
C TYR A 176 -2.21 -10.16 -1.76
N LYS A 177 -1.65 -9.30 -0.90
CA LYS A 177 -0.79 -9.74 0.21
C LYS A 177 -1.57 -10.59 1.22
N GLU A 178 -2.78 -10.19 1.60
CA GLU A 178 -3.66 -11.01 2.46
C GLU A 178 -3.85 -12.41 1.88
N LEU A 179 -4.22 -12.51 0.58
CA LEU A 179 -4.40 -13.80 -0.09
C LEU A 179 -3.13 -14.66 -0.02
N ALA A 180 -1.98 -14.08 -0.33
CA ALA A 180 -0.69 -14.80 -0.29
C ALA A 180 -0.32 -15.26 1.13
N LEU A 181 -0.61 -14.45 2.16
CA LEU A 181 -0.32 -14.81 3.54
C LEU A 181 -1.26 -15.90 4.08
N PHE A 182 -2.52 -15.90 3.66
CA PHE A 182 -3.46 -16.97 4.00
C PHE A 182 -3.13 -18.28 3.29
N ASP A 183 -2.73 -18.22 2.02
CA ASP A 183 -2.21 -19.38 1.30
C ASP A 183 -0.97 -19.97 2.01
N LEU A 184 -0.01 -19.11 2.37
CA LEU A 184 1.17 -19.49 3.16
C LEU A 184 0.82 -20.12 4.52
N ALA A 185 -0.30 -19.73 5.12
CA ALA A 185 -0.82 -20.32 6.35
C ALA A 185 -1.63 -21.60 6.11
N ASN A 186 -1.83 -22.03 4.86
CA ASN A 186 -2.71 -23.11 4.44
C ASN A 186 -4.17 -22.92 4.89
N ILE A 187 -4.67 -21.70 4.80
CA ILE A 187 -6.06 -21.36 5.09
C ILE A 187 -6.80 -21.18 3.76
N ASP A 188 -7.77 -22.05 3.51
CA ASP A 188 -8.64 -21.94 2.35
C ASP A 188 -9.68 -20.84 2.53
N LEU A 189 -9.54 -19.78 1.74
CA LEU A 189 -10.40 -18.60 1.76
C LEU A 189 -11.83 -18.89 1.32
N ALA A 190 -12.04 -19.87 0.44
CA ALA A 190 -13.36 -20.22 -0.07
C ALA A 190 -14.24 -20.87 1.01
N THR A 191 -13.61 -21.51 2.00
CA THR A 191 -14.31 -22.26 3.05
C THR A 191 -14.41 -21.51 4.36
N THR A 192 -13.65 -20.42 4.55
CA THR A 192 -13.65 -19.67 5.81
C THR A 192 -14.70 -18.55 5.81
N ARG A 193 -15.62 -18.61 6.75
CA ARG A 193 -16.53 -17.50 7.08
C ARG A 193 -15.94 -16.52 8.09
N LEU A 194 -14.60 -16.48 8.18
CA LEU A 194 -13.87 -15.55 9.04
C LEU A 194 -13.94 -14.11 8.55
N TRP A 195 -14.32 -13.97 7.30
CA TRP A 195 -14.18 -12.74 6.58
C TRP A 195 -15.30 -11.78 6.85
N ARG A 196 -14.92 -10.61 7.22
CA ARG A 196 -15.79 -9.46 7.16
C ARG A 196 -15.27 -8.53 6.10
N LEU A 197 -15.94 -8.51 4.95
CA LEU A 197 -15.58 -7.59 3.89
C LEU A 197 -15.74 -6.16 4.35
N THR A 198 -14.69 -5.37 4.20
CA THR A 198 -14.84 -3.93 4.21
C THR A 198 -15.40 -3.51 2.84
N LYS A 199 -16.43 -2.67 2.82
CA LYS A 199 -16.79 -1.97 1.58
C LYS A 199 -15.58 -1.18 1.08
N PRO A 200 -15.50 -0.86 -0.23
CA PRO A 200 -14.39 -0.09 -0.78
C PRO A 200 -14.08 1.11 0.11
N ALA A 201 -12.90 1.09 0.69
CA ALA A 201 -12.45 2.06 1.65
C ALA A 201 -10.95 2.29 1.44
N THR A 202 -10.47 3.46 1.80
CA THR A 202 -9.03 3.68 1.87
C THR A 202 -8.42 2.77 2.93
N PRO A 203 -7.10 2.48 2.86
CA PRO A 203 -6.41 1.73 3.92
C PRO A 203 -6.67 2.28 5.32
N TYR A 204 -6.72 3.60 5.43
CA TYR A 204 -6.95 4.33 6.66
C TYR A 204 -8.37 4.07 7.23
N GLU A 205 -9.40 4.20 6.41
CA GLU A 205 -10.79 3.93 6.82
C GLU A 205 -11.01 2.48 7.24
N ALA A 206 -10.41 1.53 6.51
CA ALA A 206 -10.47 0.11 6.84
C ALA A 206 -9.83 -0.18 8.21
N LEU A 207 -8.67 0.42 8.50
CA LEU A 207 -8.00 0.29 9.80
C LEU A 207 -8.85 0.88 10.95
N VAL A 208 -9.38 2.10 10.76
CA VAL A 208 -10.23 2.74 11.78
C VAL A 208 -11.49 1.92 12.06
N LYS A 209 -12.06 1.30 11.03
CA LYS A 209 -13.21 0.42 11.19
C LYS A 209 -12.84 -0.85 11.96
N ALA A 210 -11.72 -1.50 11.62
CA ALA A 210 -11.24 -2.67 12.35
C ALA A 210 -10.96 -2.36 13.83
N ASP A 211 -10.39 -1.18 14.14
CA ASP A 211 -10.19 -0.71 15.51
C ASP A 211 -11.49 -0.61 16.29
N ARG A 212 -12.51 0.01 15.69
CA ARG A 212 -13.84 0.17 16.34
C ARG A 212 -14.56 -1.14 16.57
N GLU A 213 -14.41 -2.08 15.67
CA GLU A 213 -15.06 -3.38 15.72
C GLU A 213 -14.26 -4.42 16.54
N GLY A 214 -13.03 -4.08 16.91
CA GLY A 214 -12.17 -4.97 17.71
C GLY A 214 -11.76 -6.24 16.95
N VAL A 215 -11.54 -6.14 15.64
CA VAL A 215 -11.18 -7.25 14.76
C VAL A 215 -9.74 -7.12 14.25
N TYR A 216 -9.20 -8.23 13.71
CA TYR A 216 -7.86 -8.25 13.13
C TYR A 216 -7.87 -7.72 11.70
N ILE A 217 -6.75 -7.15 11.25
CA ILE A 217 -6.57 -6.64 9.89
C ILE A 217 -5.10 -6.69 9.49
N ILE A 218 -4.82 -6.98 8.22
CA ILE A 218 -3.54 -6.66 7.59
C ILE A 218 -3.63 -5.24 7.03
N THR A 219 -2.67 -4.41 7.39
CA THR A 219 -2.54 -3.05 6.86
C THR A 219 -1.07 -2.73 6.61
N ASP A 220 -0.78 -1.62 5.95
CA ASP A 220 0.57 -1.13 5.86
C ASP A 220 0.95 -0.31 7.10
N ARG A 221 2.22 -0.35 7.44
CA ARG A 221 2.79 0.35 8.61
C ARG A 221 2.62 1.85 8.53
N ALA A 222 2.73 2.40 7.32
CA ALA A 222 2.58 3.83 7.07
C ALA A 222 1.16 4.30 7.40
N THR A 223 0.14 3.54 7.00
CA THR A 223 -1.27 3.78 7.37
C THR A 223 -1.47 3.71 8.88
N TYR A 224 -0.92 2.68 9.55
CA TYR A 224 -1.05 2.55 11.01
C TYR A 224 -0.43 3.73 11.74
N LEU A 225 0.80 4.12 11.41
CA LEU A 225 1.49 5.25 12.04
C LEU A 225 0.79 6.58 11.76
N THR A 226 0.20 6.75 10.59
CA THR A 226 -0.60 7.92 10.23
C THR A 226 -1.86 8.00 11.10
N ALA A 227 -2.61 6.91 11.23
CA ALA A 227 -3.80 6.85 12.08
C ALA A 227 -3.46 7.05 13.57
N LYS A 228 -2.32 6.54 14.01
CA LYS A 228 -1.80 6.77 15.38
C LYS A 228 -1.43 8.24 15.61
N ARG A 229 -0.76 8.90 14.66
CA ARG A 229 -0.49 10.34 14.69
C ARG A 229 -1.79 11.14 14.86
N ASP A 230 -2.82 10.75 14.14
CA ASP A 230 -4.11 11.44 14.12
C ASP A 230 -4.98 11.09 15.35
N LYS A 231 -4.48 10.20 16.23
CA LYS A 231 -5.13 9.78 17.50
C LYS A 231 -6.53 9.20 17.31
N VAL A 232 -6.75 8.50 16.19
CA VAL A 232 -8.06 7.90 15.87
C VAL A 232 -8.17 6.43 16.28
N LEU A 233 -7.05 5.79 16.66
CA LEU A 233 -7.02 4.40 17.11
C LEU A 233 -7.13 4.33 18.63
N ALA A 234 -8.12 3.57 19.12
CA ALA A 234 -8.37 3.37 20.55
C ALA A 234 -7.83 2.01 21.07
N ASN A 235 -8.02 0.95 20.29
CA ASN A 235 -7.78 -0.42 20.70
C ASN A 235 -6.79 -1.19 19.83
N ALA A 236 -6.57 -0.76 18.60
CA ALA A 236 -5.72 -1.46 17.64
C ALA A 236 -4.23 -1.32 17.98
N ILE A 237 -3.55 -2.44 18.05
CA ILE A 237 -2.08 -2.52 18.25
C ILE A 237 -1.46 -3.42 17.17
N PRO A 238 -0.19 -3.16 16.79
CA PRO A 238 0.54 -4.08 15.93
C PRO A 238 0.89 -5.33 16.73
N LEU A 239 0.58 -6.49 16.17
CA LEU A 239 0.87 -7.80 16.76
C LEU A 239 2.05 -8.47 16.07
N ILE A 240 2.11 -8.38 14.74
CA ILE A 240 3.23 -8.89 13.95
C ILE A 240 3.76 -7.76 13.07
N GLU A 241 5.04 -7.52 13.20
CA GLU A 241 5.80 -6.56 12.40
C GLU A 241 7.11 -7.20 11.92
N GLY A 242 7.54 -6.88 10.71
CA GLY A 242 8.80 -7.38 10.13
C GLY A 242 8.68 -8.79 9.55
N GLY A 243 9.79 -9.24 8.99
CA GLY A 243 9.86 -10.46 8.21
C GLY A 243 9.73 -10.20 6.72
N HIS A 244 10.37 -11.07 5.94
CA HIS A 244 10.39 -10.97 4.47
C HIS A 244 8.98 -11.05 3.86
N GLU A 245 8.12 -11.84 4.46
CA GLU A 245 6.73 -12.04 4.01
C GLU A 245 5.90 -10.76 4.07
N LEU A 246 6.25 -9.85 4.96
CA LEU A 246 5.55 -8.59 5.18
C LEU A 246 6.20 -7.39 4.47
N LEU A 247 7.32 -7.60 3.75
CA LEU A 247 7.98 -6.55 2.99
C LEU A 247 7.08 -6.04 1.86
N ASN A 248 7.04 -4.73 1.69
CA ASN A 248 6.22 -4.04 0.70
C ASN A 248 7.06 -2.97 -0.04
N PRO A 249 7.94 -3.39 -0.97
CA PRO A 249 8.82 -2.47 -1.67
C PRO A 249 8.06 -1.62 -2.68
N CYS A 250 8.39 -0.34 -2.74
CA CYS A 250 7.84 0.62 -3.70
C CYS A 250 8.84 0.88 -4.84
N SER A 251 8.39 0.70 -6.07
CA SER A 251 9.15 1.01 -7.28
C SER A 251 8.53 2.17 -8.05
N ALA A 252 9.39 2.95 -8.72
CA ALA A 252 8.98 3.97 -9.67
C ALA A 252 9.09 3.41 -11.11
N LEU A 253 7.98 3.43 -11.84
CA LEU A 253 7.88 2.96 -13.21
C LEU A 253 7.54 4.11 -14.17
N VAL A 254 8.03 4.00 -15.40
CA VAL A 254 7.64 4.84 -16.55
C VAL A 254 7.28 3.97 -17.76
N ASN A 255 6.41 4.47 -18.63
CA ASN A 255 6.09 3.81 -19.88
C ASN A 255 7.10 4.25 -20.96
N ILE A 256 7.82 3.28 -21.54
CA ILE A 256 8.81 3.55 -22.58
C ILE A 256 8.23 3.61 -23.99
N LYS A 257 6.98 3.18 -24.18
CA LYS A 257 6.25 3.26 -25.44
C LYS A 257 5.36 4.52 -25.53
N ALA A 258 5.10 5.20 -24.41
CA ALA A 258 4.38 6.46 -24.38
C ALA A 258 5.24 7.62 -24.90
N PRO A 259 4.66 8.78 -25.27
CA PRO A 259 5.41 9.97 -25.60
C PRO A 259 6.45 10.30 -24.54
N TYR A 260 7.65 10.67 -24.97
CA TYR A 260 8.76 10.94 -24.08
C TYR A 260 8.48 12.16 -23.20
N ASN A 261 8.47 11.94 -21.87
CA ASN A 261 8.35 13.02 -20.89
C ASN A 261 9.63 13.09 -20.05
N ALA A 262 10.48 14.09 -20.36
CA ALA A 262 11.77 14.26 -19.72
C ALA A 262 11.63 14.50 -18.21
N ARG A 263 10.66 15.29 -17.76
CA ARG A 263 10.44 15.62 -16.34
C ARG A 263 9.95 14.41 -15.55
N ALA A 264 9.06 13.60 -16.12
CA ALA A 264 8.59 12.37 -15.51
C ALA A 264 9.74 11.38 -15.29
N ARG A 265 10.59 11.19 -16.31
CA ARG A 265 11.76 10.29 -16.20
C ARG A 265 12.80 10.80 -15.22
N GLU A 266 13.08 12.11 -15.25
CA GLU A 266 13.97 12.76 -14.29
C GLU A 266 13.48 12.56 -12.86
N PHE A 267 12.19 12.80 -12.60
CA PHE A 267 11.59 12.58 -11.28
C PHE A 267 11.68 11.11 -10.86
N ALA A 268 11.27 10.19 -11.72
CA ALA A 268 11.29 8.76 -11.42
C ALA A 268 12.71 8.24 -11.11
N SER A 269 13.73 8.75 -11.82
CA SER A 269 15.14 8.43 -11.54
C SER A 269 15.64 9.10 -10.26
N TRP A 270 15.29 10.37 -10.04
CA TRP A 270 15.68 11.13 -8.85
C TRP A 270 15.17 10.50 -7.54
N LEU A 271 14.02 9.83 -7.58
CA LEU A 271 13.47 9.11 -6.42
C LEU A 271 14.42 8.05 -5.84
N GLY A 272 15.34 7.50 -6.63
CA GLY A 272 16.39 6.58 -6.17
C GLY A 272 17.67 7.25 -5.66
N SER A 273 17.75 8.57 -5.68
CA SER A 273 18.99 9.29 -5.30
C SER A 273 19.24 9.28 -3.79
N ASP A 274 20.50 9.43 -3.39
CA ASP A 274 20.91 9.54 -1.98
C ASP A 274 20.20 10.70 -1.26
N GLU A 275 19.91 11.78 -1.97
CA GLU A 275 19.14 12.92 -1.44
C GLU A 275 17.76 12.48 -1.00
N VAL A 276 17.02 11.79 -1.87
CA VAL A 276 15.68 11.29 -1.58
C VAL A 276 15.70 10.22 -0.49
N GLN A 277 16.69 9.32 -0.51
CA GLN A 277 16.83 8.30 0.52
C GLN A 277 17.05 8.90 1.92
N LYS A 278 17.76 10.02 2.03
CA LYS A 278 17.88 10.78 3.29
C LYS A 278 16.56 11.40 3.72
N ILE A 279 15.75 11.91 2.79
CA ILE A 279 14.41 12.43 3.06
C ILE A 279 13.51 11.32 3.59
N ILE A 280 13.46 10.18 2.90
CA ILE A 280 12.65 9.02 3.25
C ILE A 280 13.03 8.48 4.63
N GLY A 281 14.31 8.28 4.89
CA GLY A 281 14.81 7.76 6.17
C GLY A 281 14.55 8.66 7.38
N ARG A 282 14.08 9.89 7.15
CA ARG A 282 13.68 10.84 8.21
C ARG A 282 12.19 11.13 8.22
N TYR A 283 11.45 10.64 7.21
CA TYR A 283 10.04 10.98 7.07
C TYR A 283 9.22 10.36 8.20
N GLY A 284 8.46 11.18 8.88
CA GLY A 284 7.59 10.77 9.99
C GLY A 284 8.27 10.68 11.35
N GLN A 285 9.59 10.87 11.46
CA GLN A 285 10.28 10.84 12.76
C GLN A 285 9.72 11.81 13.80
N LYS A 286 9.14 12.93 13.35
CA LYS A 286 8.47 13.89 14.22
C LYS A 286 7.11 13.39 14.74
N TRP A 287 6.56 12.37 14.14
CA TRP A 287 5.22 11.85 14.46
C TRP A 287 5.27 10.56 15.27
N SER A 288 6.24 9.73 15.01
CA SER A 288 6.48 8.51 15.77
C SER A 288 7.75 8.68 16.58
N VAL A 289 7.69 8.22 17.80
CA VAL A 289 8.74 8.40 18.81
C VAL A 289 10.07 7.71 18.41
N ALA A 290 10.64 7.93 17.28
CA ALA A 290 11.98 7.56 16.87
C ALA A 290 12.12 6.78 15.55
N THR A 291 11.04 6.32 14.89
CA THR A 291 11.21 5.53 13.67
C THR A 291 10.61 6.22 12.43
N PRO A 292 11.28 6.19 11.28
CA PRO A 292 10.72 6.67 10.04
C PRO A 292 9.49 5.83 9.65
N ILE A 293 8.57 6.44 8.89
CA ILE A 293 7.39 5.72 8.37
C ILE A 293 7.81 4.66 7.36
N PHE A 294 8.74 5.00 6.48
CA PHE A 294 9.28 4.12 5.44
C PHE A 294 10.74 3.79 5.71
N SER A 295 11.18 2.61 5.31
CA SER A 295 12.60 2.28 5.24
C SER A 295 13.18 2.72 3.90
N VAL A 296 14.47 3.07 3.88
CA VAL A 296 15.17 3.41 2.64
C VAL A 296 15.26 2.19 1.71
N ALA A 297 15.38 2.44 0.42
CA ALA A 297 15.53 1.39 -0.57
C ALA A 297 16.79 0.53 -0.27
N GLY A 298 16.64 -0.80 -0.33
CA GLY A 298 17.72 -1.74 -0.01
C GLY A 298 17.89 -2.05 1.48
N GLN A 299 17.14 -1.39 2.35
CA GLN A 299 17.02 -1.78 3.76
C GLN A 299 15.78 -2.66 3.92
N ASP A 300 15.96 -3.97 3.74
CA ASP A 300 14.86 -4.93 3.79
C ASP A 300 14.44 -5.26 5.24
N ASP A 301 15.32 -5.04 6.21
CA ASP A 301 14.98 -5.17 7.62
C ASP A 301 14.20 -3.95 8.09
N MET A 302 12.99 -4.21 8.56
CA MET A 302 12.16 -3.18 9.18
C MET A 302 12.82 -2.71 10.47
N ILE A 303 13.01 -1.40 10.61
CA ILE A 303 13.25 -0.81 11.93
C ILE A 303 11.94 -1.00 12.71
N LYS A 304 11.93 -1.96 13.65
CA LYS A 304 10.76 -2.21 14.52
C LYS A 304 10.36 -0.90 15.16
N ALA A 305 9.07 -0.59 15.11
CA ALA A 305 8.56 0.54 15.85
C ALA A 305 8.92 0.32 17.32
N ASP A 306 9.61 1.29 17.92
CA ASP A 306 10.01 1.18 19.32
C ASP A 306 8.79 0.82 20.18
N ARG A 307 8.85 -0.33 20.84
CA ARG A 307 7.80 -0.86 21.71
C ARG A 307 7.68 -0.13 23.04
N LEU A 308 8.02 1.13 23.08
CA LEU A 308 7.88 1.97 24.28
C LEU A 308 6.44 2.14 24.76
N VAL A 309 5.46 1.52 24.10
CA VAL A 309 4.04 1.64 24.48
C VAL A 309 3.49 0.38 25.19
N ALA A 310 4.25 -0.70 25.29
CA ALA A 310 3.79 -1.93 25.96
C ALA A 310 4.11 -2.00 27.47
N LYS A 311 4.54 -0.90 28.08
CA LYS A 311 4.83 -0.80 29.52
C LYS A 311 4.10 0.35 30.20
N LEU A 312 2.87 0.60 29.81
CA LEU A 312 1.96 1.43 30.61
C LEU A 312 0.65 0.69 30.82
#